data_e9fb9933470918e2d85569d57b41b40f
#
_entry.id   e9fb9933470918e2d85569d57b41b40f
#
_cell.length_a   1.000
_cell.length_b   1.000
_cell.length_c   1.000
_cell.angle_alpha   90.00
_cell.angle_beta   90.00
_cell.angle_gamma   90.00
#
_symmetry.space_group_name_H-M   'P 1'
#
loop_
_entity.id
_entity.type
_entity.pdbx_description
1 polymer ?
#
loop_
_entity_poly.entity_id
_entity_poly.type
_entity_poly.pdbx_seq_one_letter_code
_entity_poly.pdbx_strand_id
1 'polypeptide(L)'
;EAHEGVYSRLGQEVIAAFLQNRSLHTLYLSGTPYNIQRMFDTREVFHWDYTMEQQAKQQWTSLHPNTTNPYEGLAQMNILTYDISDKMRSLTKADGLNFAELFRTETTVDNTSRFVHEADVRKFITLIGKDSNDKTQPYANAYLQPSLNHTLWYVPGVMAAKSLAEILGEDSPTNPFSEYTIVNVAGNGEAGSDRLDIYEQTRFERSALERVKTAVTQHDKTITLSCGRLTMGVSIPEWNAVLMLA
;
A
#
# COMPACT_ATOMS: atom_id res chain seq x y z
N GLU A 1 -13.01 -12.01 -4.88
CA GLU A 1 -13.62 -10.97 -4.03
C GLU A 1 -14.90 -10.44 -4.66
N ALA A 2 -15.93 -10.26 -3.83
CA ALA A 2 -17.26 -9.89 -4.31
C ALA A 2 -17.33 -8.46 -4.87
N HIS A 3 -16.49 -7.54 -4.41
CA HIS A 3 -16.63 -6.12 -4.73
C HIS A 3 -16.35 -5.74 -6.18
N GLU A 4 -15.44 -6.42 -6.87
CA GLU A 4 -15.19 -6.17 -8.30
C GLU A 4 -16.18 -6.89 -9.20
N GLY A 5 -16.51 -8.16 -8.88
CA GLY A 5 -17.44 -8.96 -9.66
C GLY A 5 -18.87 -8.40 -9.68
N VAL A 6 -19.34 -7.85 -8.55
CA VAL A 6 -20.73 -7.36 -8.40
C VAL A 6 -21.02 -6.13 -9.25
N TYR A 7 -20.03 -5.25 -9.47
CA TYR A 7 -20.22 -4.02 -10.25
C TYR A 7 -19.88 -4.16 -11.73
N SER A 8 -19.16 -5.21 -12.12
CA SER A 8 -18.92 -5.44 -13.55
C SER A 8 -20.21 -5.90 -14.25
N ARG A 9 -20.40 -5.47 -15.49
CA ARG A 9 -21.53 -5.90 -16.31
C ARG A 9 -21.59 -7.44 -16.41
N LEU A 10 -20.45 -8.07 -16.66
CA LEU A 10 -20.35 -9.52 -16.73
C LEU A 10 -20.69 -10.20 -15.40
N GLY A 11 -20.21 -9.66 -14.28
CA GLY A 11 -20.53 -10.17 -12.95
C GLY A 11 -22.01 -10.08 -12.65
N GLN A 12 -22.67 -8.97 -12.98
CA GLN A 12 -24.12 -8.83 -12.82
C GLN A 12 -24.91 -9.80 -13.70
N GLU A 13 -24.50 -10.02 -14.96
CA GLU A 13 -25.12 -10.99 -15.86
C GLU A 13 -24.98 -12.43 -15.34
N VAL A 14 -23.81 -12.80 -14.80
CA VAL A 14 -23.56 -14.11 -14.19
C VAL A 14 -24.41 -14.29 -12.94
N ILE A 15 -24.41 -13.33 -12.03
CA ILE A 15 -25.22 -13.36 -10.80
C ILE A 15 -26.70 -13.47 -11.15
N ALA A 16 -27.20 -12.69 -12.10
CA ALA A 16 -28.59 -12.74 -12.55
C ALA A 16 -28.97 -14.11 -13.11
N ALA A 17 -28.09 -14.74 -13.91
CA ALA A 17 -28.31 -16.07 -14.46
C ALA A 17 -28.39 -17.13 -13.35
N PHE A 18 -27.55 -17.04 -12.30
CA PHE A 18 -27.60 -17.94 -11.15
C PHE A 18 -28.85 -17.71 -10.28
N LEU A 19 -29.23 -16.45 -10.03
CA LEU A 19 -30.39 -16.12 -9.20
C LEU A 19 -31.74 -16.51 -9.83
N GLN A 20 -31.79 -16.76 -11.13
CA GLN A 20 -32.97 -17.34 -11.76
C GLN A 20 -33.30 -18.77 -11.26
N ASN A 21 -32.30 -19.45 -10.74
CA ASN A 21 -32.49 -20.77 -10.14
C ASN A 21 -32.81 -20.64 -8.64
N ARG A 22 -34.09 -20.80 -8.28
CA ARG A 22 -34.60 -20.62 -6.91
C ARG A 22 -34.04 -21.61 -5.87
N SER A 23 -33.27 -22.60 -6.27
CA SER A 23 -32.62 -23.59 -5.36
C SER A 23 -31.21 -23.18 -4.95
N LEU A 24 -30.67 -22.06 -5.45
CA LEU A 24 -29.31 -21.60 -5.16
C LEU A 24 -29.32 -20.57 -4.04
N HIS A 25 -28.39 -20.74 -3.12
CA HIS A 25 -28.04 -19.75 -2.11
C HIS A 25 -26.69 -19.13 -2.49
N THR A 26 -26.59 -17.81 -2.40
CA THR A 26 -25.36 -17.09 -2.74
C THR A 26 -24.74 -16.54 -1.47
N LEU A 27 -23.47 -16.84 -1.25
CA LEU A 27 -22.67 -16.24 -0.18
C LEU A 27 -21.67 -15.26 -0.80
N TYR A 28 -21.73 -14.02 -0.37
CA TYR A 28 -20.79 -12.97 -0.77
C TYR A 28 -19.72 -12.82 0.31
N LEU A 29 -18.45 -12.93 -0.08
CA LEU A 29 -17.30 -12.76 0.80
C LEU A 29 -16.46 -11.60 0.29
N SER A 30 -16.12 -10.65 1.16
CA SER A 30 -15.25 -9.53 0.82
C SER A 30 -14.47 -9.07 2.05
N GLY A 31 -13.17 -8.82 1.88
CA GLY A 31 -12.34 -8.14 2.88
C GLY A 31 -12.55 -6.62 2.89
N THR A 32 -13.17 -6.04 1.83
CA THR A 32 -13.43 -4.60 1.69
C THR A 32 -14.87 -4.35 1.26
N PRO A 33 -15.87 -4.65 2.12
CA PRO A 33 -17.28 -4.72 1.73
C PRO A 33 -17.97 -3.36 1.57
N TYR A 34 -17.27 -2.23 1.71
CA TYR A 34 -17.85 -0.89 1.84
C TYR A 34 -18.87 -0.52 0.77
N ASN A 35 -18.65 -0.97 -0.47
CA ASN A 35 -19.54 -0.65 -1.59
C ASN A 35 -20.72 -1.62 -1.71
N ILE A 36 -20.52 -2.90 -1.39
CA ILE A 36 -21.56 -3.93 -1.56
C ILE A 36 -22.43 -4.09 -0.32
N GLN A 37 -21.95 -3.72 0.85
CA GLN A 37 -22.67 -3.88 2.12
C GLN A 37 -24.07 -3.22 2.11
N ARG A 38 -24.24 -2.12 1.37
CA ARG A 38 -25.50 -1.39 1.22
C ARG A 38 -26.57 -2.16 0.41
N MET A 39 -26.18 -3.24 -0.26
CA MET A 39 -27.07 -4.07 -1.08
C MET A 39 -27.82 -5.13 -0.24
N PHE A 40 -27.44 -5.32 1.01
CA PHE A 40 -27.97 -6.36 1.88
C PHE A 40 -28.64 -5.76 3.12
N ASP A 41 -29.66 -6.47 3.65
CA ASP A 41 -30.20 -6.15 4.98
C ASP A 41 -29.12 -6.46 6.03
N THR A 42 -29.01 -5.61 7.04
CA THR A 42 -28.01 -5.77 8.11
C THR A 42 -28.12 -7.12 8.83
N ARG A 43 -29.30 -7.74 8.83
CA ARG A 43 -29.55 -9.09 9.40
C ARG A 43 -28.96 -10.22 8.56
N GLU A 44 -28.64 -9.95 7.30
CA GLU A 44 -28.07 -10.91 6.35
C GLU A 44 -26.54 -10.77 6.24
N VAL A 45 -25.96 -9.79 6.93
CA VAL A 45 -24.52 -9.47 6.88
C VAL A 45 -23.85 -9.93 8.18
N PHE A 46 -22.91 -10.85 8.05
CA PHE A 46 -21.95 -11.14 9.10
C PHE A 46 -20.73 -10.24 8.92
N HIS A 47 -20.44 -9.44 9.93
CA HIS A 47 -19.31 -8.52 9.94
C HIS A 47 -18.24 -9.01 10.91
N TRP A 48 -16.99 -9.04 10.44
CA TRP A 48 -15.82 -9.37 11.25
C TRP A 48 -14.68 -8.47 10.81
N ASP A 49 -14.29 -7.54 11.68
CA ASP A 49 -13.29 -6.51 11.38
C ASP A 49 -12.05 -6.62 12.29
N TYR A 50 -11.06 -5.78 12.00
CA TYR A 50 -9.83 -5.68 12.76
C TYR A 50 -10.07 -5.45 14.26
N THR A 51 -11.05 -4.60 14.61
CA THR A 51 -11.37 -4.30 16.01
C THR A 51 -11.87 -5.54 16.74
N MET A 52 -12.75 -6.31 16.08
CA MET A 52 -13.27 -7.58 16.61
C MET A 52 -12.17 -8.63 16.75
N GLU A 53 -11.23 -8.70 15.79
CA GLU A 53 -10.08 -9.60 15.87
C GLU A 53 -9.17 -9.24 17.04
N GLN A 54 -8.88 -7.96 17.27
CA GLN A 54 -8.07 -7.52 18.39
C GLN A 54 -8.77 -7.77 19.73
N GLN A 55 -10.08 -7.59 19.81
CA GLN A 55 -10.86 -7.93 21.00
C GLN A 55 -10.85 -9.45 21.25
N ALA A 56 -11.07 -10.25 20.21
CA ALA A 56 -10.99 -11.71 20.32
C ALA A 56 -9.59 -12.16 20.78
N LYS A 57 -8.52 -11.57 20.23
CA LYS A 57 -7.14 -11.81 20.67
C LYS A 57 -6.96 -11.56 22.17
N GLN A 58 -7.43 -10.43 22.66
CA GLN A 58 -7.29 -10.04 24.06
C GLN A 58 -8.10 -10.93 25.02
N GLN A 59 -9.30 -11.33 24.60
CA GLN A 59 -10.23 -12.08 25.44
C GLN A 59 -10.05 -13.59 25.35
N TRP A 60 -9.28 -14.09 24.38
CA TRP A 60 -9.19 -15.52 24.08
C TRP A 60 -8.82 -16.37 25.28
N THR A 61 -7.75 -16.01 25.98
CA THR A 61 -7.26 -16.79 27.13
C THR A 61 -8.27 -16.90 28.27
N SER A 62 -9.09 -15.86 28.47
CA SER A 62 -10.14 -15.87 29.50
C SER A 62 -11.38 -16.67 29.09
N LEU A 63 -11.74 -16.64 27.81
CA LEU A 63 -12.93 -17.32 27.27
C LEU A 63 -12.63 -18.78 26.89
N HIS A 64 -11.37 -19.09 26.55
CA HIS A 64 -10.93 -20.39 26.07
C HIS A 64 -9.67 -20.85 26.80
N PRO A 65 -9.73 -21.07 28.13
CA PRO A 65 -8.58 -21.56 28.90
C PRO A 65 -8.15 -22.92 28.34
N ASN A 66 -6.86 -23.14 28.20
CA ASN A 66 -6.23 -24.36 27.67
C ASN A 66 -6.31 -24.56 26.14
N THR A 67 -6.67 -23.53 25.38
CA THR A 67 -6.57 -23.55 23.90
C THR A 67 -5.56 -22.53 23.41
N THR A 68 -4.89 -22.87 22.31
CA THR A 68 -3.99 -21.91 21.65
C THR A 68 -4.81 -20.76 21.07
N ASN A 69 -4.35 -19.53 21.29
CA ASN A 69 -5.01 -18.34 20.73
C ASN A 69 -4.74 -18.26 19.21
N PRO A 70 -5.75 -18.46 18.36
CA PRO A 70 -5.57 -18.40 16.90
C PRO A 70 -5.22 -17.00 16.40
N TYR A 71 -5.45 -15.98 17.21
CA TYR A 71 -5.18 -14.58 16.89
C TYR A 71 -3.82 -14.09 17.42
N GLU A 72 -3.02 -14.96 18.07
CA GLU A 72 -1.74 -14.59 18.70
C GLU A 72 -0.82 -13.85 17.73
N GLY A 73 -0.72 -14.33 16.50
CA GLY A 73 0.13 -13.77 15.45
C GLY A 73 -0.39 -12.49 14.79
N LEU A 74 -1.61 -12.00 15.12
CA LEU A 74 -2.12 -10.77 14.53
C LEU A 74 -1.40 -9.55 15.10
N ALA A 75 -0.77 -8.76 14.21
CA ALA A 75 -0.10 -7.52 14.59
C ALA A 75 -1.11 -6.44 15.02
N GLN A 76 -0.71 -5.61 15.96
CA GLN A 76 -1.43 -4.39 16.28
C GLN A 76 -1.07 -3.29 15.28
N MET A 77 -2.08 -2.69 14.65
CA MET A 77 -1.90 -1.57 13.76
C MET A 77 -1.83 -0.26 14.55
N ASN A 78 -0.80 0.54 14.29
CA ASN A 78 -0.66 1.89 14.80
C ASN A 78 -0.69 2.87 13.63
N ILE A 79 -1.54 3.90 13.71
CA ILE A 79 -1.64 4.96 12.70
C ILE A 79 -0.93 6.19 13.25
N LEU A 80 0.08 6.65 12.53
CA LEU A 80 0.87 7.83 12.86
C LEU A 80 0.65 8.89 11.78
N THR A 81 0.37 10.12 12.19
CA THR A 81 0.22 11.26 11.28
C THR A 81 1.34 12.26 11.51
N TYR A 82 1.87 12.81 10.42
CA TYR A 82 2.96 13.79 10.45
C TYR A 82 2.52 15.07 9.78
N ASP A 83 2.56 16.19 10.50
CA ASP A 83 2.39 17.50 9.91
C ASP A 83 3.75 18.05 9.49
N ILE A 84 3.96 18.11 8.18
CA ILE A 84 5.19 18.61 7.55
C ILE A 84 4.94 19.90 6.75
N SER A 85 3.73 20.47 6.85
CA SER A 85 3.28 21.65 6.07
C SER A 85 4.20 22.83 6.23
N ASP A 86 4.66 23.11 7.45
CA ASP A 86 5.59 24.22 7.72
C ASP A 86 6.95 24.06 7.04
N LYS A 87 7.38 22.82 6.80
CA LYS A 87 8.67 22.49 6.20
C LYS A 87 8.61 22.46 4.68
N MET A 88 7.41 22.30 4.12
CA MET A 88 7.13 22.16 2.69
C MET A 88 6.16 23.24 2.18
N ARG A 89 6.30 24.48 2.68
CA ARG A 89 5.35 25.59 2.45
C ARG A 89 5.06 25.89 1.00
N SER A 90 6.03 25.73 0.10
CA SER A 90 5.85 25.98 -1.35
C SER A 90 4.77 25.12 -1.99
N LEU A 91 4.49 23.95 -1.42
CA LEU A 91 3.54 22.96 -1.93
C LEU A 91 2.35 22.73 -0.98
N THR A 92 2.27 23.50 0.10
CA THR A 92 1.17 23.40 1.07
C THR A 92 0.00 24.26 0.62
N LYS A 93 -1.21 23.66 0.61
CA LYS A 93 -2.50 24.34 0.45
C LYS A 93 -3.21 24.45 1.80
N ALA A 94 -4.38 25.09 1.85
CA ALA A 94 -5.17 25.22 3.07
C ALA A 94 -5.46 23.87 3.77
N ASP A 95 -5.52 22.78 3.02
CA ASP A 95 -5.82 21.43 3.50
C ASP A 95 -4.56 20.57 3.80
N GLY A 96 -3.35 21.17 3.76
CA GLY A 96 -2.09 20.46 4.02
C GLY A 96 -1.20 20.27 2.80
N LEU A 97 -0.20 19.38 2.90
CA LEU A 97 0.72 19.07 1.81
C LEU A 97 0.03 18.29 0.71
N ASN A 98 0.12 18.80 -0.52
CA ASN A 98 -0.42 18.12 -1.70
C ASN A 98 0.62 17.14 -2.27
N PHE A 99 0.55 15.87 -1.89
CA PHE A 99 1.45 14.82 -2.40
C PHE A 99 1.34 14.60 -3.91
N ALA A 100 0.14 14.73 -4.50
CA ALA A 100 -0.02 14.60 -5.94
C ALA A 100 0.73 15.71 -6.70
N GLU A 101 0.78 16.92 -6.14
CA GLU A 101 1.58 18.02 -6.71
C GLU A 101 3.06 17.83 -6.41
N LEU A 102 3.46 17.44 -5.20
CA LEU A 102 4.85 17.17 -4.85
C LEU A 102 5.47 16.15 -5.80
N PHE A 103 4.76 15.03 -6.03
CA PHE A 103 5.22 13.94 -6.88
C PHE A 103 4.77 14.06 -8.34
N ARG A 104 4.35 15.25 -8.78
CA ARG A 104 4.01 15.49 -10.18
C ARG A 104 5.23 15.31 -11.07
N THR A 105 5.06 14.51 -12.12
CA THR A 105 6.12 14.22 -13.09
C THR A 105 5.82 14.86 -14.44
N GLU A 106 6.87 15.11 -15.19
CA GLU A 106 6.81 15.49 -16.61
C GLU A 106 7.71 14.56 -17.43
N THR A 107 7.36 14.37 -18.70
CA THR A 107 8.19 13.59 -19.62
C THR A 107 9.19 14.52 -20.28
N THR A 108 10.47 14.18 -20.20
CA THR A 108 11.56 14.94 -20.83
C THR A 108 11.66 14.61 -22.32
N VAL A 109 12.45 15.40 -23.04
CA VAL A 109 12.71 15.20 -24.49
C VAL A 109 13.27 13.81 -24.79
N ASP A 110 14.04 13.24 -23.86
CA ASP A 110 14.64 11.91 -23.97
C ASP A 110 13.68 10.78 -23.57
N ASN A 111 12.37 11.07 -23.46
CA ASN A 111 11.35 10.14 -23.03
C ASN A 111 11.58 9.53 -21.62
N THR A 112 12.35 10.22 -20.79
CA THR A 112 12.49 9.90 -19.37
C THR A 112 11.48 10.70 -18.55
N SER A 113 11.18 10.24 -17.33
CA SER A 113 10.30 10.94 -16.40
C SER A 113 11.13 11.63 -15.34
N ARG A 114 10.79 12.88 -15.02
CA ARG A 114 11.39 13.63 -13.90
C ARG A 114 10.31 14.31 -13.08
N PHE A 115 10.60 14.57 -11.81
CA PHE A 115 9.72 15.39 -10.98
C PHE A 115 9.80 16.86 -11.39
N VAL A 116 8.65 17.50 -11.52
CA VAL A 116 8.54 18.95 -11.73
C VAL A 116 9.13 19.71 -10.53
N HIS A 117 8.96 19.14 -9.34
CA HIS A 117 9.43 19.71 -8.07
C HIS A 117 10.56 18.85 -7.47
N GLU A 118 11.54 18.43 -8.27
CA GLU A 118 12.59 17.50 -7.82
C GLU A 118 13.33 17.99 -6.56
N ALA A 119 13.62 19.27 -6.47
CA ALA A 119 14.28 19.84 -5.30
C ALA A 119 13.44 19.68 -4.01
N ASP A 120 12.12 19.83 -4.11
CA ASP A 120 11.21 19.65 -2.99
C ASP A 120 11.03 18.16 -2.66
N VAL A 121 11.03 17.27 -3.67
CA VAL A 121 11.03 15.82 -3.44
C VAL A 121 12.29 15.38 -2.69
N ARG A 122 13.45 15.85 -3.10
CA ARG A 122 14.73 15.57 -2.41
C ARG A 122 14.74 16.11 -0.98
N LYS A 123 14.19 17.30 -0.77
CA LYS A 123 14.01 17.89 0.56
C LYS A 123 13.06 17.03 1.42
N PHE A 124 11.96 16.55 0.85
CA PHE A 124 11.03 15.66 1.54
C PHE A 124 11.71 14.34 1.94
N ILE A 125 12.46 13.70 1.02
CA ILE A 125 13.22 12.48 1.28
C ILE A 125 14.22 12.68 2.42
N THR A 126 14.96 13.80 2.40
CA THR A 126 15.90 14.15 3.48
C THR A 126 15.17 14.37 4.81
N LEU A 127 14.00 15.01 4.77
CA LEU A 127 13.20 15.30 5.96
C LEU A 127 12.74 14.03 6.66
N ILE A 128 12.20 13.05 5.91
CA ILE A 128 11.69 11.80 6.50
C ILE A 128 12.79 10.77 6.78
N GLY A 129 13.98 10.95 6.21
CA GLY A 129 15.08 9.99 6.26
C GLY A 129 15.78 9.91 7.61
N LYS A 130 16.66 8.91 7.76
CA LYS A 130 17.38 8.59 9.01
C LYS A 130 18.24 9.73 9.55
N ASP A 131 18.78 10.55 8.66
CA ASP A 131 19.69 11.66 8.99
C ASP A 131 18.95 12.97 9.24
N SER A 132 17.62 12.96 9.27
CA SER A 132 16.81 14.15 9.60
C SER A 132 17.17 14.71 10.97
N ASN A 133 17.30 16.03 11.04
CA ASN A 133 17.45 16.74 12.30
C ASN A 133 16.18 16.66 13.16
N ASP A 134 15.04 16.43 12.54
CA ASP A 134 13.77 16.25 13.22
C ASP A 134 13.59 14.78 13.62
N LYS A 135 13.87 14.47 14.87
CA LYS A 135 13.76 13.10 15.43
C LYS A 135 12.34 12.61 15.62
N THR A 136 11.34 13.40 15.29
CA THR A 136 9.94 12.95 15.22
C THR A 136 9.62 12.25 13.89
N GLN A 137 10.41 12.47 12.84
CA GLN A 137 10.20 11.89 11.52
C GLN A 137 10.42 10.37 11.50
N PRO A 138 9.70 9.61 10.62
CA PRO A 138 9.61 8.15 10.74
C PRO A 138 10.97 7.47 10.84
N TYR A 139 11.86 7.69 9.89
CA TYR A 139 13.15 6.99 9.84
C TYR A 139 14.23 7.58 10.75
N ALA A 140 14.03 8.79 11.29
CA ALA A 140 14.92 9.42 12.28
C ALA A 140 14.48 9.15 13.72
N ASN A 141 13.28 8.59 13.93
CA ASN A 141 12.74 8.28 15.24
C ASN A 141 13.33 6.97 15.76
N ALA A 142 14.02 7.02 16.89
CA ALA A 142 14.71 5.87 17.46
C ALA A 142 13.80 4.71 17.87
N TYR A 143 12.51 4.98 18.14
CA TYR A 143 11.54 3.92 18.48
C TYR A 143 10.94 3.25 17.23
N LEU A 144 10.80 3.99 16.12
CA LEU A 144 10.21 3.47 14.90
C LEU A 144 11.25 2.82 13.98
N GLN A 145 12.44 3.41 13.91
CA GLN A 145 13.50 3.02 12.99
C GLN A 145 13.83 1.50 13.00
N PRO A 146 13.88 0.80 14.15
CA PRO A 146 14.12 -0.64 14.17
C PRO A 146 13.01 -1.47 13.48
N SER A 147 11.80 -0.91 13.38
CA SER A 147 10.65 -1.55 12.75
C SER A 147 10.46 -1.16 11.28
N LEU A 148 11.33 -0.33 10.70
CA LEU A 148 11.19 0.18 9.33
C LEU A 148 12.14 -0.54 8.35
N ASN A 149 12.45 -1.81 8.61
CA ASN A 149 13.33 -2.57 7.73
C ASN A 149 12.70 -2.88 6.37
N HIS A 150 11.43 -3.30 6.35
CA HIS A 150 10.71 -3.59 5.12
C HIS A 150 9.44 -2.74 5.10
N THR A 151 9.36 -1.80 4.16
CA THR A 151 8.27 -0.83 4.11
C THR A 151 7.63 -0.79 2.73
N LEU A 152 6.32 -0.52 2.71
CA LEU A 152 5.57 -0.23 1.50
C LEU A 152 5.28 1.28 1.44
N TRP A 153 5.66 1.93 0.34
CA TRP A 153 5.31 3.32 0.08
C TRP A 153 4.24 3.38 -1.01
N TYR A 154 3.08 3.87 -0.64
CA TYR A 154 2.00 4.11 -1.57
C TYR A 154 2.13 5.50 -2.16
N VAL A 155 2.38 5.59 -3.46
CA VAL A 155 2.68 6.83 -4.19
C VAL A 155 1.61 7.13 -5.23
N PRO A 156 1.44 8.41 -5.68
CA PRO A 156 0.27 8.81 -6.47
C PRO A 156 0.24 8.29 -7.91
N GLY A 157 1.30 7.66 -8.42
CA GLY A 157 1.29 7.16 -9.79
C GLY A 157 2.53 6.38 -10.21
N VAL A 158 2.42 5.69 -11.34
CA VAL A 158 3.48 4.81 -11.88
C VAL A 158 4.75 5.60 -12.22
N MET A 159 4.61 6.77 -12.84
CA MET A 159 5.75 7.61 -13.21
C MET A 159 6.42 8.21 -11.97
N ALA A 160 5.61 8.60 -10.97
CA ALA A 160 6.13 9.04 -9.67
C ALA A 160 6.94 7.93 -8.97
N ALA A 161 6.42 6.69 -8.97
CA ALA A 161 7.15 5.55 -8.43
C ALA A 161 8.48 5.28 -9.14
N LYS A 162 8.49 5.42 -10.49
CA LYS A 162 9.71 5.24 -11.29
C LYS A 162 10.77 6.29 -10.93
N SER A 163 10.40 7.57 -10.99
CA SER A 163 11.34 8.66 -10.69
C SER A 163 11.79 8.66 -9.22
N LEU A 164 10.91 8.25 -8.30
CA LEU A 164 11.26 8.09 -6.90
C LEU A 164 12.24 6.93 -6.69
N ALA A 165 12.06 5.80 -7.40
CA ALA A 165 12.99 4.68 -7.34
C ALA A 165 14.40 5.07 -7.82
N GLU A 166 14.49 5.91 -8.84
CA GLU A 166 15.77 6.44 -9.34
C GLU A 166 16.46 7.28 -8.25
N ILE A 167 15.76 8.21 -7.61
CA ILE A 167 16.33 9.06 -6.55
C ILE A 167 16.73 8.25 -5.31
N LEU A 168 15.87 7.33 -4.86
CA LEU A 168 16.15 6.50 -3.68
C LEU A 168 17.27 5.49 -3.93
N GLY A 169 17.46 5.07 -5.19
CA GLY A 169 18.51 4.14 -5.61
C GLY A 169 19.86 4.81 -5.94
N GLU A 170 19.97 6.13 -5.82
CA GLU A 170 21.23 6.84 -6.07
C GLU A 170 22.32 6.37 -5.08
N ASP A 171 23.47 5.98 -5.62
CA ASP A 171 24.68 5.73 -4.81
C ASP A 171 25.33 7.07 -4.42
N SER A 172 24.78 7.68 -3.39
CA SER A 172 25.22 8.98 -2.89
C SER A 172 25.33 8.96 -1.37
N PRO A 173 26.40 9.49 -0.79
CA PRO A 173 26.55 9.59 0.67
C PRO A 173 25.50 10.50 1.32
N THR A 174 24.81 11.33 0.55
CA THR A 174 23.71 12.18 1.02
C THR A 174 22.33 11.53 0.88
N ASN A 175 22.26 10.33 0.29
CA ASN A 175 21.01 9.59 0.21
C ASN A 175 20.70 8.91 1.54
N PRO A 176 19.67 9.35 2.29
CA PRO A 176 19.36 8.77 3.61
C PRO A 176 18.83 7.34 3.54
N PHE A 177 18.53 6.84 2.34
CA PHE A 177 18.01 5.50 2.05
C PHE A 177 18.99 4.59 1.31
N SER A 178 20.29 4.96 1.24
CA SER A 178 21.32 4.19 0.54
C SER A 178 21.48 2.74 1.01
N GLU A 179 21.03 2.43 2.23
CA GLU A 179 21.05 1.07 2.79
C GLU A 179 19.80 0.23 2.45
N TYR A 180 18.83 0.81 1.74
CA TYR A 180 17.59 0.13 1.35
C TYR A 180 17.66 -0.35 -0.11
N THR A 181 17.22 -1.57 -0.34
CA THR A 181 16.95 -2.06 -1.70
C THR A 181 15.58 -1.57 -2.14
N ILE A 182 15.51 -0.88 -3.27
CA ILE A 182 14.29 -0.28 -3.80
C ILE A 182 13.61 -1.26 -4.76
N VAL A 183 12.36 -1.60 -4.48
CA VAL A 183 11.54 -2.53 -5.29
C VAL A 183 10.35 -1.78 -5.87
N ASN A 184 10.44 -1.33 -7.11
CA ASN A 184 9.31 -0.68 -7.77
C ASN A 184 8.36 -1.72 -8.37
N VAL A 185 7.13 -1.79 -7.88
CA VAL A 185 6.06 -2.67 -8.38
C VAL A 185 4.87 -1.89 -8.96
N ALA A 186 4.94 -0.57 -9.02
CA ALA A 186 3.86 0.26 -9.54
C ALA A 186 3.56 0.03 -11.04
N GLY A 187 4.51 -0.51 -11.80
CA GLY A 187 4.39 -0.78 -13.22
C GLY A 187 5.56 -0.20 -14.02
N ASN A 188 5.54 -0.41 -15.33
CA ASN A 188 6.63 0.03 -16.20
C ASN A 188 6.45 1.47 -16.74
N GLY A 189 5.28 2.08 -16.49
CA GLY A 189 4.97 3.41 -17.02
C GLY A 189 4.72 3.44 -18.53
N GLU A 190 4.60 2.27 -19.18
CA GLU A 190 4.26 2.19 -20.59
C GLU A 190 2.78 2.52 -20.80
N ALA A 191 2.50 3.43 -21.72
CA ALA A 191 1.16 3.80 -22.10
C ALA A 191 0.46 2.55 -22.67
N GLY A 192 -0.54 2.02 -21.94
CA GLY A 192 -1.29 0.83 -22.36
C GLY A 192 -1.34 -0.28 -21.31
N SER A 193 -0.67 -0.15 -20.17
CA SER A 193 -0.77 -1.13 -19.08
C SER A 193 -2.21 -1.34 -18.57
N ASP A 194 -3.08 -0.33 -18.73
CA ASP A 194 -4.50 -0.39 -18.38
C ASP A 194 -5.34 -1.19 -19.41
N ARG A 195 -4.72 -1.65 -20.51
CA ARG A 195 -5.36 -2.43 -21.58
C ARG A 195 -4.91 -3.88 -21.60
N LEU A 196 -4.10 -4.31 -20.63
CA LEU A 196 -3.67 -5.70 -20.53
C LEU A 196 -4.90 -6.57 -20.27
N ASP A 197 -4.95 -7.75 -20.90
CA ASP A 197 -5.97 -8.72 -20.57
C ASP A 197 -5.78 -9.27 -19.14
N ILE A 198 -6.78 -9.95 -18.60
CA ILE A 198 -6.78 -10.47 -17.22
C ILE A 198 -5.59 -11.42 -16.99
N TYR A 199 -5.14 -12.18 -18.00
CA TYR A 199 -4.01 -13.10 -17.90
C TYR A 199 -2.69 -12.36 -17.78
N GLU A 200 -2.49 -11.29 -18.54
CA GLU A 200 -1.30 -10.46 -18.49
C GLU A 200 -1.24 -9.71 -17.15
N GLN A 201 -2.34 -9.14 -16.69
CA GLN A 201 -2.42 -8.50 -15.37
C GLN A 201 -2.06 -9.48 -14.26
N THR A 202 -2.63 -10.69 -14.26
CA THR A 202 -2.34 -11.74 -13.26
C THR A 202 -0.86 -12.16 -13.30
N ARG A 203 -0.26 -12.27 -14.48
CA ARG A 203 1.15 -12.60 -14.66
C ARG A 203 2.05 -11.49 -14.10
N PHE A 204 1.73 -10.23 -14.36
CA PHE A 204 2.47 -9.09 -13.82
C PHE A 204 2.35 -8.98 -12.31
N GLU A 205 1.18 -9.22 -11.73
CA GLU A 205 0.98 -9.22 -10.29
C GLU A 205 1.77 -10.33 -9.59
N ARG A 206 1.77 -11.54 -10.15
CA ARG A 206 2.60 -12.65 -9.64
C ARG A 206 4.08 -12.29 -9.68
N SER A 207 4.56 -11.77 -10.80
CA SER A 207 5.94 -11.33 -10.94
C SER A 207 6.31 -10.21 -9.96
N ALA A 208 5.40 -9.26 -9.72
CA ALA A 208 5.60 -8.20 -8.74
C ALA A 208 5.69 -8.78 -7.31
N LEU A 209 4.78 -9.69 -6.94
CA LEU A 209 4.79 -10.35 -5.65
C LEU A 209 6.05 -11.18 -5.41
N GLU A 210 6.48 -11.96 -6.42
CA GLU A 210 7.70 -12.75 -6.35
C GLU A 210 8.94 -11.87 -6.18
N ARG A 211 9.02 -10.74 -6.88
CA ARG A 211 10.11 -9.77 -6.73
C ARG A 211 10.19 -9.22 -5.30
N VAL A 212 9.06 -8.84 -4.72
CA VAL A 212 9.03 -8.34 -3.34
C VAL A 212 9.44 -9.42 -2.36
N LYS A 213 8.86 -10.63 -2.45
CA LYS A 213 9.21 -11.76 -1.59
C LYS A 213 10.69 -12.13 -1.67
N THR A 214 11.25 -12.09 -2.87
CA THR A 214 12.68 -12.32 -3.06
C THR A 214 13.50 -11.22 -2.38
N ALA A 215 13.13 -9.95 -2.59
CA ALA A 215 13.87 -8.83 -2.03
C ALA A 215 13.85 -8.82 -0.49
N VAL A 216 12.69 -9.03 0.15
CA VAL A 216 12.59 -9.05 1.62
C VAL A 216 13.32 -10.24 2.25
N THR A 217 13.54 -11.32 1.47
CA THR A 217 14.30 -12.50 1.93
C THR A 217 15.82 -12.34 1.74
N GLN A 218 16.24 -11.59 0.72
CA GLN A 218 17.65 -11.45 0.35
C GLN A 218 18.33 -10.21 0.94
N HIS A 219 17.56 -9.23 1.39
CA HIS A 219 18.08 -7.96 1.87
C HIS A 219 17.50 -7.63 3.23
N ASP A 220 18.31 -7.05 4.11
CA ASP A 220 17.90 -6.65 5.47
C ASP A 220 16.92 -5.48 5.47
N LYS A 221 16.97 -4.62 4.42
CA LYS A 221 16.12 -3.43 4.32
C LYS A 221 15.61 -3.25 2.90
N THR A 222 14.30 -3.07 2.76
CA THR A 222 13.65 -2.83 1.46
C THR A 222 12.61 -1.72 1.55
N ILE A 223 12.49 -0.96 0.46
CA ILE A 223 11.36 -0.06 0.24
C ILE A 223 10.64 -0.53 -1.01
N THR A 224 9.40 -0.96 -0.87
CA THR A 224 8.55 -1.31 -1.99
C THR A 224 7.72 -0.10 -2.40
N LEU A 225 7.82 0.32 -3.66
CA LEU A 225 7.04 1.43 -4.22
C LEU A 225 5.85 0.88 -5.01
N SER A 226 4.63 1.32 -4.65
CA SER A 226 3.39 0.94 -5.32
C SER A 226 2.45 2.13 -5.49
N CYS A 227 1.60 2.08 -6.51
CA CYS A 227 0.47 3.00 -6.71
C CYS A 227 -0.87 2.26 -6.88
N GLY A 228 -0.98 1.07 -6.28
CA GLY A 228 -2.19 0.23 -6.33
C GLY A 228 -1.91 -1.27 -6.35
N ARG A 229 -0.82 -1.72 -6.99
CA ARG A 229 -0.46 -3.14 -6.98
C ARG A 229 -0.05 -3.61 -5.59
N LEU A 230 -0.39 -4.85 -5.26
CA LEU A 230 -0.08 -5.50 -3.99
C LEU A 230 -0.65 -4.77 -2.75
N THR A 231 -1.62 -3.86 -2.93
CA THR A 231 -2.29 -3.18 -1.81
C THR A 231 -3.47 -3.98 -1.28
N MET A 232 -3.95 -4.96 -2.04
CA MET A 232 -5.04 -5.87 -1.67
C MET A 232 -4.71 -7.31 -2.11
N GLY A 233 -5.26 -8.29 -1.38
CA GLY A 233 -5.18 -9.71 -1.74
C GLY A 233 -3.80 -10.35 -1.58
N VAL A 234 -2.84 -9.69 -0.93
CA VAL A 234 -1.50 -10.22 -0.67
C VAL A 234 -1.17 -10.20 0.81
N SER A 235 -0.31 -11.14 1.21
CA SER A 235 0.28 -11.17 2.56
C SER A 235 1.80 -11.21 2.43
N ILE A 236 2.44 -10.19 2.96
CA ILE A 236 3.89 -10.06 3.08
C ILE A 236 4.17 -9.72 4.55
N PRO A 237 4.40 -10.74 5.39
CA PRO A 237 4.55 -10.55 6.84
C PRO A 237 5.74 -9.67 7.23
N GLU A 238 6.72 -9.55 6.33
CA GLU A 238 7.93 -8.75 6.51
C GLU A 238 7.66 -7.24 6.42
N TRP A 239 6.56 -6.81 5.79
CA TRP A 239 6.18 -5.40 5.75
C TRP A 239 5.73 -4.92 7.14
N ASN A 240 6.56 -4.10 7.75
CA ASN A 240 6.34 -3.57 9.10
C ASN A 240 5.63 -2.22 9.10
N ALA A 241 5.69 -1.47 7.99
CA ALA A 241 5.04 -0.17 7.89
C ALA A 241 4.61 0.15 6.45
N VAL A 242 3.58 0.97 6.37
CA VAL A 242 3.10 1.56 5.10
C VAL A 242 3.18 3.08 5.21
N LEU A 243 3.85 3.73 4.26
CA LEU A 243 3.84 5.18 4.10
C LEU A 243 2.81 5.54 3.02
N MET A 244 1.78 6.28 3.43
CA MET A 244 0.74 6.78 2.52
C MET A 244 1.17 8.16 2.01
N LEU A 245 1.63 8.22 0.76
CA LEU A 245 2.16 9.42 0.09
C LEU A 245 1.27 9.85 -1.10
N ALA A 246 -0.02 9.50 -1.08
CA ALA A 246 -0.98 9.82 -2.14
C ALA A 246 -2.33 10.24 -1.55
#